data_92a5959aff1206137f5799ac37bc653d
#
_entry.id   92a5959aff1206137f5799ac37bc653d
#
_cell.length_a   1.000
_cell.length_b   1.000
_cell.length_c   1.000
_cell.angle_alpha   90.00
_cell.angle_beta   90.00
_cell.angle_gamma   90.00
#
_symmetry.space_group_name_H-M   'P 1'
#
loop_
_entity.id
_entity.type
_entity.pdbx_description
1 polymer ?
#
loop_
_entity_poly.entity_id
_entity_poly.type
_entity_poly.pdbx_seq_one_letter_code
_entity_poly.pdbx_strand_id
1 'polypeptide(L)'
;MTTRVTAEVSSSSLQPPLPPRVPIRQTSNGAYPQPDLPKNKLPGNSEFILAAIDIGTNSVHMVIVRVDATLPSFNIIGKEKETVRLGEFCEDTGNLTEEAIARCLVALKRCLKIAANFKADDIVAVATSAVREAGNGQAFIERVKTETGLPINLISGTEEARRIYLGVISGMELKGKPHAIIDIGGGSTEIVLGSGGTPDFVSSSKVGAVRLTARFVTTDPLNKKEFEYLRA
;
A
#
# COMPACT_ATOMS: atom_id res chain seq x y z
N MET A 1 -32.40 -23.41 -13.57
CA MET A 1 -32.94 -22.24 -14.30
C MET A 1 -32.02 -21.06 -14.02
N THR A 2 -31.17 -20.73 -15.00
CA THR A 2 -30.15 -19.69 -14.89
C THR A 2 -30.68 -18.45 -15.60
N THR A 3 -31.04 -17.42 -14.85
CA THR A 3 -31.54 -16.17 -15.40
C THR A 3 -30.36 -15.28 -15.77
N ARG A 4 -30.09 -15.11 -17.06
CA ARG A 4 -29.17 -14.08 -17.59
C ARG A 4 -29.94 -12.76 -17.60
N VAL A 5 -29.41 -11.78 -16.87
CA VAL A 5 -29.84 -10.37 -17.02
C VAL A 5 -28.84 -9.70 -17.95
N THR A 6 -29.27 -9.42 -19.19
CA THR A 6 -28.58 -8.54 -20.14
C THR A 6 -29.14 -7.14 -19.93
N ALA A 7 -28.31 -6.21 -19.44
CA ALA A 7 -28.64 -4.80 -19.42
C ALA A 7 -28.11 -4.16 -20.70
N GLU A 8 -29.03 -3.72 -21.60
CA GLU A 8 -28.70 -2.82 -22.69
C GLU A 8 -28.45 -1.42 -22.13
N VAL A 9 -27.22 -0.92 -22.31
CA VAL A 9 -26.88 0.47 -22.01
C VAL A 9 -27.19 1.31 -23.23
N SER A 10 -28.29 2.07 -23.13
CA SER A 10 -28.66 3.11 -24.11
C SER A 10 -27.62 4.23 -24.08
N SER A 11 -26.98 4.48 -25.21
CA SER A 11 -26.04 5.57 -25.44
C SER A 11 -26.78 6.88 -25.69
N SER A 12 -26.93 7.73 -24.68
CA SER A 12 -27.14 9.17 -24.91
C SER A 12 -26.55 10.01 -23.76
N SER A 13 -25.43 10.69 -24.09
CA SER A 13 -25.01 12.04 -23.70
C SER A 13 -25.05 12.41 -22.20
N LEU A 14 -23.90 12.59 -21.69
CA LEU A 14 -23.35 13.64 -20.84
C LEU A 14 -22.15 13.08 -20.08
N GLN A 15 -21.03 12.95 -20.76
CA GLN A 15 -19.76 12.77 -20.08
C GLN A 15 -19.43 14.11 -19.40
N PRO A 16 -19.25 14.14 -18.07
CA PRO A 16 -18.65 15.31 -17.44
C PRO A 16 -17.24 15.49 -18.01
N PRO A 17 -16.74 16.72 -18.15
CA PRO A 17 -15.40 16.97 -18.64
C PRO A 17 -14.40 16.27 -17.73
N LEU A 18 -13.48 15.53 -18.34
CA LEU A 18 -12.37 14.90 -17.60
C LEU A 18 -11.62 15.99 -16.83
N PRO A 19 -11.26 15.74 -15.58
CA PRO A 19 -10.45 16.69 -14.81
C PRO A 19 -9.14 16.97 -15.58
N PRO A 20 -8.59 18.19 -15.48
CA PRO A 20 -7.40 18.57 -16.19
C PRO A 20 -6.29 17.58 -15.85
N ARG A 21 -5.61 17.05 -16.89
CA ARG A 21 -4.44 16.18 -16.74
C ARG A 21 -3.40 16.94 -15.91
N VAL A 22 -3.19 16.50 -14.68
CA VAL A 22 -2.03 16.94 -13.90
C VAL A 22 -0.81 16.29 -14.54
N PRO A 23 0.09 17.07 -15.17
CA PRO A 23 1.27 16.49 -15.76
C PRO A 23 2.12 15.87 -14.63
N ILE A 24 2.48 14.62 -14.78
CA ILE A 24 3.49 13.99 -13.94
C ILE A 24 4.75 14.83 -14.16
N ARG A 25 5.20 15.54 -13.12
CA ARG A 25 6.49 16.25 -13.16
C ARG A 25 7.57 15.17 -13.29
N GLN A 26 7.95 14.87 -14.51
CA GLN A 26 9.19 14.16 -14.76
C GLN A 26 10.31 15.06 -14.27
N THR A 27 11.16 14.56 -13.39
CA THR A 27 12.45 15.17 -13.17
C THR A 27 13.20 15.13 -14.52
N SER A 28 13.99 16.14 -14.83
CA SER A 28 14.60 16.43 -16.11
C SER A 28 15.45 15.31 -16.75
N ASN A 29 15.50 14.12 -16.16
CA ASN A 29 16.24 12.95 -16.63
C ASN A 29 15.43 11.66 -16.76
N GLY A 30 14.11 11.70 -16.66
CA GLY A 30 13.28 10.51 -16.92
C GLY A 30 13.49 9.28 -16.01
N ALA A 31 14.37 9.35 -15.05
CA ALA A 31 14.65 8.28 -14.11
C ALA A 31 13.90 8.56 -12.80
N TYR A 32 12.96 7.70 -12.45
CA TYR A 32 12.48 7.63 -11.05
C TYR A 32 13.67 7.28 -10.16
N PRO A 33 13.82 7.91 -8.98
CA PRO A 33 14.84 7.48 -8.05
C PRO A 33 14.62 5.99 -7.78
N GLN A 34 15.56 5.18 -8.24
CA GLN A 34 15.62 3.77 -7.88
C GLN A 34 15.78 3.74 -6.36
N PRO A 35 15.00 2.92 -5.63
CA PRO A 35 15.33 2.67 -4.24
C PRO A 35 16.79 2.23 -4.22
N ASP A 36 17.59 2.79 -3.31
CA ASP A 36 18.93 2.29 -3.07
C ASP A 36 18.80 0.81 -2.72
N LEU A 37 18.90 -0.03 -3.74
CA LEU A 37 19.11 -1.45 -3.51
C LEU A 37 20.40 -1.55 -2.71
N PRO A 38 20.45 -2.35 -1.65
CA PRO A 38 21.62 -2.47 -0.82
C PRO A 38 22.83 -2.77 -1.71
N LYS A 39 23.76 -1.81 -1.77
CA LYS A 39 24.99 -1.88 -2.60
C LYS A 39 25.95 -2.97 -2.11
N ASN A 40 25.54 -3.75 -1.12
CA ASN A 40 26.35 -4.81 -0.53
C ASN A 40 26.00 -6.16 -1.15
N LYS A 41 26.89 -6.54 -2.07
CA LYS A 41 27.18 -7.92 -2.46
C LYS A 41 25.93 -8.75 -2.85
N LEU A 42 25.72 -8.90 -4.14
CA LEU A 42 25.33 -10.21 -4.64
C LEU A 42 26.52 -11.14 -4.33
N PRO A 43 26.45 -11.98 -3.28
CA PRO A 43 27.46 -12.99 -3.09
C PRO A 43 27.34 -13.96 -4.25
N GLY A 44 28.40 -14.72 -4.55
CA GLY A 44 28.39 -15.73 -5.60
C GLY A 44 27.39 -16.88 -5.44
N ASN A 45 26.47 -16.83 -4.49
CA ASN A 45 25.22 -17.57 -4.41
C ASN A 45 24.11 -16.70 -4.98
N SER A 46 23.45 -17.19 -6.01
CA SER A 46 22.41 -16.49 -6.76
C SER A 46 21.11 -16.20 -5.97
N GLU A 47 20.96 -16.72 -4.77
CA GLU A 47 19.75 -16.59 -3.95
C GLU A 47 19.90 -15.54 -2.85
N PHE A 48 18.85 -14.69 -2.71
CA PHE A 48 18.75 -13.61 -1.73
C PHE A 48 17.37 -13.66 -1.06
N ILE A 49 17.31 -13.57 0.27
CA ILE A 49 16.06 -13.57 1.02
C ILE A 49 15.76 -12.14 1.49
N LEU A 50 14.64 -11.59 1.05
CA LEU A 50 14.18 -10.27 1.40
C LEU A 50 12.88 -10.35 2.20
N ALA A 51 12.80 -9.62 3.32
CA ALA A 51 11.56 -9.36 4.03
C ALA A 51 11.05 -7.95 3.68
N ALA A 52 9.85 -7.86 3.12
CA ALA A 52 9.17 -6.61 2.82
C ALA A 52 8.03 -6.40 3.82
N ILE A 53 8.05 -5.27 4.55
CA ILE A 53 7.04 -4.91 5.55
C ILE A 53 6.28 -3.68 5.06
N ASP A 54 4.95 -3.79 5.03
CA ASP A 54 4.01 -2.70 4.77
C ASP A 54 3.26 -2.34 6.05
N ILE A 55 3.39 -1.07 6.46
CA ILE A 55 2.71 -0.50 7.64
C ILE A 55 1.53 0.32 7.14
N GLY A 56 0.39 -0.34 7.03
CA GLY A 56 -0.86 0.25 6.55
C GLY A 56 -1.71 0.85 7.67
N THR A 57 -2.84 1.43 7.28
CA THR A 57 -3.80 2.05 8.19
C THR A 57 -4.45 1.04 9.14
N ASN A 58 -4.76 -0.16 8.66
CA ASN A 58 -5.43 -1.18 9.47
C ASN A 58 -4.47 -2.26 9.98
N SER A 59 -3.50 -2.64 9.17
CA SER A 59 -2.68 -3.82 9.43
C SER A 59 -1.22 -3.59 9.05
N VAL A 60 -0.33 -4.30 9.72
CA VAL A 60 1.05 -4.52 9.28
C VAL A 60 1.10 -5.84 8.52
N HIS A 61 1.63 -5.80 7.31
CA HIS A 61 1.84 -6.98 6.47
C HIS A 61 3.33 -7.19 6.24
N MET A 62 3.77 -8.42 6.29
CA MET A 62 5.11 -8.81 5.87
C MET A 62 5.05 -9.96 4.88
N VAL A 63 5.84 -9.84 3.82
CA VAL A 63 6.09 -10.93 2.87
C VAL A 63 7.59 -11.20 2.86
N ILE A 64 7.97 -12.47 2.96
CA ILE A 64 9.35 -12.90 2.84
C ILE A 64 9.48 -13.61 1.50
N VAL A 65 10.40 -13.13 0.68
CA VAL A 65 10.63 -13.64 -0.66
C VAL A 65 12.05 -14.15 -0.80
N ARG A 66 12.19 -15.23 -1.55
CA ARG A 66 13.47 -15.71 -2.06
C ARG A 66 13.58 -15.24 -3.51
N VAL A 67 14.61 -14.48 -3.79
CA VAL A 67 14.93 -13.95 -5.12
C VAL A 67 16.14 -14.69 -5.66
N ASP A 68 16.03 -15.20 -6.87
CA ASP A 68 17.17 -15.67 -7.64
C ASP A 68 17.53 -14.57 -8.63
N ALA A 69 18.73 -14.01 -8.50
CA ALA A 69 19.18 -12.90 -9.34
C ALA A 69 19.33 -13.29 -10.83
N THR A 70 19.33 -14.58 -11.13
CA THR A 70 19.42 -15.10 -12.50
C THR A 70 18.05 -15.27 -13.17
N LEU A 71 16.97 -15.20 -12.39
CA LEU A 71 15.60 -15.39 -12.85
C LEU A 71 14.77 -14.11 -12.68
N PRO A 72 13.88 -13.75 -13.61
CA PRO A 72 13.00 -12.61 -13.48
C PRO A 72 11.80 -12.90 -12.56
N SER A 73 11.99 -13.69 -11.50
CA SER A 73 10.94 -14.16 -10.60
C SER A 73 11.43 -14.27 -9.17
N PHE A 74 10.48 -14.23 -8.24
CA PHE A 74 10.73 -14.49 -6.83
C PHE A 74 9.74 -15.51 -6.28
N ASN A 75 10.11 -16.20 -5.22
CA ASN A 75 9.26 -17.16 -4.51
C ASN A 75 8.88 -16.60 -3.14
N ILE A 76 7.59 -16.54 -2.83
CA ILE A 76 7.12 -16.19 -1.50
C ILE A 76 7.34 -17.41 -0.59
N ILE A 77 8.18 -17.25 0.44
CA ILE A 77 8.53 -18.31 1.40
C ILE A 77 7.94 -18.06 2.79
N GLY A 78 7.41 -16.85 3.06
CA GLY A 78 6.76 -16.53 4.33
C GLY A 78 5.81 -15.34 4.17
N LYS A 79 4.77 -15.31 5.01
CA LYS A 79 3.83 -14.19 5.13
C LYS A 79 3.43 -14.02 6.59
N GLU A 80 3.26 -12.78 7.01
CA GLU A 80 2.72 -12.41 8.31
C GLU A 80 1.75 -11.24 8.15
N LYS A 81 0.69 -11.24 8.95
CA LYS A 81 -0.28 -10.15 8.98
C LYS A 81 -0.78 -9.96 10.40
N GLU A 82 -0.69 -8.71 10.90
CA GLU A 82 -1.23 -8.31 12.20
C GLU A 82 -2.14 -7.11 12.04
N THR A 83 -3.33 -7.17 12.61
CA THR A 83 -4.26 -6.04 12.67
C THR A 83 -3.87 -5.13 13.81
N VAL A 84 -3.36 -3.94 13.50
CA VAL A 84 -2.86 -2.97 14.48
C VAL A 84 -3.75 -1.73 14.60
N ARG A 85 -4.64 -1.50 13.62
CA ARG A 85 -5.54 -0.35 13.54
C ARG A 85 -4.81 0.97 13.77
N LEU A 86 -3.68 1.15 13.08
CA LEU A 86 -2.84 2.34 13.25
C LEU A 86 -3.57 3.64 12.86
N GLY A 87 -4.60 3.54 12.02
CA GLY A 87 -5.46 4.65 11.63
C GLY A 87 -6.54 5.03 12.66
N GLU A 88 -6.51 4.48 13.87
CA GLU A 88 -7.25 5.00 15.01
C GLU A 88 -6.58 6.30 15.48
N PHE A 89 -7.03 7.44 14.94
CA PHE A 89 -6.49 8.75 15.29
C PHE A 89 -7.17 9.28 16.55
N CYS A 90 -6.43 10.07 17.33
CA CYS A 90 -7.02 10.94 18.32
C CYS A 90 -7.84 12.03 17.59
N GLU A 91 -9.14 12.09 17.86
CA GLU A 91 -10.09 13.00 17.18
C GLU A 91 -9.68 14.47 17.31
N ASP A 92 -9.15 14.85 18.48
CA ASP A 92 -8.78 16.23 18.77
C ASP A 92 -7.52 16.70 18.04
N THR A 93 -6.56 15.80 17.79
CA THR A 93 -5.23 16.16 17.30
C THR A 93 -4.89 15.60 15.92
N GLY A 94 -5.64 14.61 15.44
CA GLY A 94 -5.30 13.87 14.22
C GLY A 94 -3.99 13.06 14.35
N ASN A 95 -3.55 12.78 15.57
CA ASN A 95 -2.34 12.00 15.85
C ASN A 95 -2.65 10.51 15.98
N LEU A 96 -1.66 9.67 15.70
CA LEU A 96 -1.68 8.26 16.08
C LEU A 96 -1.79 8.16 17.60
N THR A 97 -2.67 7.28 18.10
CA THR A 97 -2.80 7.05 19.53
C THR A 97 -1.63 6.22 20.08
N GLU A 98 -1.29 6.38 21.36
CA GLU A 98 -0.22 5.60 22.01
C GLU A 98 -0.54 4.10 21.99
N GLU A 99 -1.81 3.72 22.14
CA GLU A 99 -2.27 2.34 22.09
C GLU A 99 -2.06 1.73 20.70
N ALA A 100 -2.37 2.48 19.63
CA ALA A 100 -2.16 2.02 18.26
C ALA A 100 -0.66 1.90 17.93
N ILE A 101 0.15 2.87 18.39
CA ILE A 101 1.61 2.82 18.27
C ILE A 101 2.18 1.60 19.00
N ALA A 102 1.74 1.34 20.25
CA ALA A 102 2.20 0.19 21.01
C ALA A 102 1.86 -1.15 20.31
N ARG A 103 0.62 -1.31 19.79
CA ARG A 103 0.25 -2.49 19.01
C ARG A 103 1.13 -2.66 17.77
N CYS A 104 1.40 -1.57 17.06
CA CYS A 104 2.24 -1.58 15.87
C CYS A 104 3.69 -1.99 16.20
N LEU A 105 4.28 -1.46 17.29
CA LEU A 105 5.61 -1.84 17.75
C LEU A 105 5.72 -3.32 18.09
N VAL A 106 4.70 -3.91 18.74
CA VAL A 106 4.64 -5.35 19.04
C VAL A 106 4.63 -6.15 17.73
N ALA A 107 3.79 -5.75 16.76
CA ALA A 107 3.71 -6.40 15.46
C ALA A 107 5.03 -6.34 14.69
N LEU A 108 5.69 -5.17 14.69
CA LEU A 108 6.99 -5.00 14.02
C LEU A 108 8.09 -5.84 14.68
N LYS A 109 8.17 -5.88 16.01
CA LYS A 109 9.11 -6.76 16.73
C LYS A 109 8.89 -8.22 16.39
N ARG A 110 7.63 -8.65 16.22
CA ARG A 110 7.30 -9.99 15.76
C ARG A 110 7.76 -10.23 14.31
N CYS A 111 7.49 -9.30 13.39
CA CYS A 111 7.97 -9.39 12.01
C CYS A 111 9.50 -9.53 11.94
N LEU A 112 10.25 -8.71 12.70
CA LEU A 112 11.70 -8.79 12.75
C LEU A 112 12.20 -10.16 13.23
N LYS A 113 11.57 -10.73 14.27
CA LYS A 113 11.90 -12.07 14.76
C LYS A 113 11.64 -13.14 13.71
N ILE A 114 10.53 -13.05 12.98
CA ILE A 114 10.20 -13.99 11.88
C ILE A 114 11.21 -13.83 10.75
N ALA A 115 11.53 -12.60 10.31
CA ALA A 115 12.53 -12.35 9.27
C ALA A 115 13.90 -12.94 9.64
N ALA A 116 14.32 -12.80 10.91
CA ALA A 116 15.55 -13.39 11.42
C ALA A 116 15.52 -14.94 11.38
N ASN A 117 14.38 -15.56 11.71
CA ASN A 117 14.22 -17.02 11.62
C ASN A 117 14.34 -17.54 10.17
N PHE A 118 13.88 -16.75 9.19
CA PHE A 118 14.05 -17.04 7.77
C PHE A 118 15.44 -16.67 7.25
N LYS A 119 16.30 -16.10 8.10
CA LYS A 119 17.64 -15.62 7.74
C LYS A 119 17.58 -14.61 6.59
N ALA A 120 16.60 -13.67 6.66
CA ALA A 120 16.49 -12.62 5.67
C ALA A 120 17.81 -11.82 5.59
N ASP A 121 18.33 -11.67 4.38
CA ASP A 121 19.54 -10.91 4.10
C ASP A 121 19.31 -9.41 4.23
N ASP A 122 18.06 -8.97 3.97
CA ASP A 122 17.66 -7.57 4.13
C ASP A 122 16.18 -7.43 4.49
N ILE A 123 15.83 -6.30 5.11
CA ILE A 123 14.47 -5.97 5.52
C ILE A 123 14.14 -4.56 5.03
N VAL A 124 13.12 -4.46 4.18
CA VAL A 124 12.59 -3.18 3.71
C VAL A 124 11.24 -2.93 4.36
N ALA A 125 11.06 -1.78 5.02
CA ALA A 125 9.80 -1.37 5.59
C ALA A 125 9.31 -0.07 4.96
N VAL A 126 8.02 -0.04 4.62
CA VAL A 126 7.33 1.17 4.15
C VAL A 126 6.16 1.49 5.06
N ALA A 127 5.85 2.78 5.19
CA ALA A 127 4.63 3.25 5.84
C ALA A 127 3.82 4.12 4.86
N THR A 128 2.52 4.03 4.98
CA THR A 128 1.58 4.61 4.02
C THR A 128 0.64 5.63 4.69
N SER A 129 -0.60 5.69 4.26
CA SER A 129 -1.59 6.72 4.56
C SER A 129 -1.69 7.12 6.04
N ALA A 130 -1.82 6.18 6.99
CA ALA A 130 -1.99 6.51 8.40
C ALA A 130 -0.81 7.31 8.96
N VAL A 131 0.42 6.86 8.70
CA VAL A 131 1.63 7.51 9.19
C VAL A 131 1.88 8.82 8.44
N ARG A 132 1.61 8.84 7.13
CA ARG A 132 1.80 10.01 6.27
C ARG A 132 0.91 11.19 6.68
N GLU A 133 -0.27 10.91 7.20
CA GLU A 133 -1.26 11.93 7.52
C GLU A 133 -1.29 12.32 9.00
N ALA A 134 -0.69 11.53 9.86
CA ALA A 134 -0.64 11.81 11.28
C ALA A 134 0.31 12.96 11.62
N GLY A 135 -0.13 13.87 12.49
CA GLY A 135 0.71 14.97 12.98
C GLY A 135 1.97 14.49 13.69
N ASN A 136 1.93 13.33 14.35
CA ASN A 136 3.06 12.68 15.01
C ASN A 136 3.70 11.55 14.20
N GLY A 137 3.41 11.45 12.89
CA GLY A 137 3.91 10.36 12.03
C GLY A 137 5.43 10.27 11.99
N GLN A 138 6.15 11.40 11.92
CA GLN A 138 7.61 11.42 11.94
C GLN A 138 8.16 10.95 13.30
N ALA A 139 7.55 11.38 14.40
CA ALA A 139 7.93 10.94 15.75
C ALA A 139 7.72 9.41 15.91
N PHE A 140 6.64 8.87 15.33
CA PHE A 140 6.43 7.42 15.27
C PHE A 140 7.55 6.70 14.54
N ILE A 141 7.98 7.18 13.36
CA ILE A 141 9.07 6.59 12.57
C ILE A 141 10.38 6.56 13.38
N GLU A 142 10.73 7.68 14.02
CA GLU A 142 11.94 7.77 14.86
C GLU A 142 11.86 6.83 16.09
N ARG A 143 10.68 6.70 16.69
CA ARG A 143 10.46 5.77 17.79
C ARG A 143 10.64 4.32 17.37
N VAL A 144 10.06 3.92 16.22
CA VAL A 144 10.27 2.57 15.68
C VAL A 144 11.75 2.31 15.45
N LYS A 145 12.46 3.23 14.79
CA LYS A 145 13.90 3.11 14.57
C LYS A 145 14.69 2.97 15.87
N THR A 146 14.36 3.75 16.88
CA THR A 146 15.04 3.71 18.19
C THR A 146 14.77 2.40 18.93
N GLU A 147 13.51 1.92 18.93
CA GLU A 147 13.13 0.74 19.71
C GLU A 147 13.42 -0.60 19.00
N THR A 148 13.53 -0.60 17.70
CA THR A 148 13.62 -1.85 16.90
C THR A 148 14.82 -1.90 15.96
N GLY A 149 15.49 -0.77 15.72
CA GLY A 149 16.53 -0.67 14.69
C GLY A 149 16.01 -0.63 13.27
N LEU A 150 14.68 -0.75 13.04
CA LEU A 150 14.08 -0.83 11.72
C LEU A 150 13.90 0.58 11.11
N PRO A 151 14.57 0.92 10.01
CA PRO A 151 14.30 2.15 9.30
C PRO A 151 12.99 2.00 8.50
N ILE A 152 12.11 3.00 8.59
CA ILE A 152 10.86 3.03 7.83
C ILE A 152 10.96 4.08 6.74
N ASN A 153 10.61 3.70 5.52
CA ASN A 153 10.45 4.60 4.39
C ASN A 153 9.00 5.08 4.31
N LEU A 154 8.76 6.35 4.60
CA LEU A 154 7.45 6.96 4.39
C LEU A 154 7.28 7.27 2.91
N ILE A 155 6.32 6.63 2.26
CA ILE A 155 6.08 6.80 0.82
C ILE A 155 4.88 7.71 0.54
N SER A 156 4.94 8.44 -0.58
CA SER A 156 3.80 9.21 -1.08
C SER A 156 2.70 8.30 -1.63
N GLY A 157 1.46 8.79 -1.74
CA GLY A 157 0.37 8.02 -2.33
C GLY A 157 0.63 7.64 -3.80
N THR A 158 1.30 8.50 -4.57
CA THR A 158 1.68 8.19 -5.95
C THR A 158 2.76 7.12 -6.03
N GLU A 159 3.71 7.10 -5.08
CA GLU A 159 4.71 6.05 -5.00
C GLU A 159 4.08 4.72 -4.54
N GLU A 160 3.12 4.78 -3.61
CA GLU A 160 2.30 3.64 -3.19
C GLU A 160 1.57 3.03 -4.41
N ALA A 161 0.84 3.86 -5.18
CA ALA A 161 0.16 3.46 -6.40
C ALA A 161 1.12 2.84 -7.44
N ARG A 162 2.32 3.41 -7.62
CA ARG A 162 3.34 2.87 -8.51
C ARG A 162 3.82 1.47 -8.06
N ARG A 163 4.04 1.28 -6.76
CA ARG A 163 4.46 -0.02 -6.21
C ARG A 163 3.38 -1.07 -6.33
N ILE A 164 2.12 -0.70 -6.11
CA ILE A 164 0.96 -1.58 -6.34
C ILE A 164 0.94 -2.05 -7.80
N TYR A 165 1.12 -1.13 -8.75
CA TYR A 165 1.20 -1.46 -10.17
C TYR A 165 2.29 -2.50 -10.44
N LEU A 166 3.52 -2.24 -9.99
CA LEU A 166 4.64 -3.15 -10.18
C LEU A 166 4.39 -4.51 -9.54
N GLY A 167 3.78 -4.54 -8.35
CA GLY A 167 3.40 -5.78 -7.67
C GLY A 167 2.42 -6.61 -8.49
N VAL A 168 1.38 -5.98 -9.04
CA VAL A 168 0.37 -6.67 -9.86
C VAL A 168 0.96 -7.21 -11.16
N ILE A 169 1.71 -6.38 -11.91
CA ILE A 169 2.29 -6.83 -13.18
C ILE A 169 3.38 -7.90 -13.00
N SER A 170 4.02 -7.97 -11.83
CA SER A 170 4.99 -9.03 -11.53
C SER A 170 4.34 -10.39 -11.32
N GLY A 171 3.06 -10.42 -10.90
CA GLY A 171 2.30 -11.63 -10.62
C GLY A 171 1.27 -12.02 -11.70
N MET A 172 1.03 -11.14 -12.69
CA MET A 172 0.00 -11.33 -13.71
C MET A 172 0.53 -11.01 -15.11
N GLU A 173 0.31 -11.92 -16.05
CA GLU A 173 0.62 -11.69 -17.45
C GLU A 173 -0.50 -10.87 -18.13
N LEU A 174 -0.31 -9.55 -18.21
CA LEU A 174 -1.30 -8.62 -18.78
C LEU A 174 -1.16 -8.43 -20.30
N LYS A 175 -0.17 -9.06 -20.94
CA LYS A 175 0.04 -9.13 -22.40
C LYS A 175 0.02 -7.77 -23.13
N GLY A 176 0.48 -6.70 -22.45
CA GLY A 176 0.51 -5.35 -23.03
C GLY A 176 -0.87 -4.73 -23.32
N LYS A 177 -1.96 -5.29 -22.79
CA LYS A 177 -3.30 -4.72 -22.92
C LYS A 177 -3.49 -3.58 -21.90
N PRO A 178 -4.23 -2.52 -22.26
CA PRO A 178 -4.64 -1.50 -21.31
C PRO A 178 -5.42 -2.13 -20.15
N HIS A 179 -5.05 -1.74 -18.92
CA HIS A 179 -5.69 -2.25 -17.71
C HIS A 179 -5.77 -1.15 -16.64
N ALA A 180 -6.70 -1.31 -15.73
CA ALA A 180 -6.86 -0.48 -14.55
C ALA A 180 -6.68 -1.35 -13.31
N ILE A 181 -5.93 -0.84 -12.35
CA ILE A 181 -5.75 -1.43 -11.03
C ILE A 181 -6.36 -0.48 -10.02
N ILE A 182 -7.24 -0.98 -9.17
CA ILE A 182 -7.88 -0.23 -8.09
C ILE A 182 -7.55 -0.95 -6.80
N ASP A 183 -6.83 -0.27 -5.92
CA ASP A 183 -6.53 -0.76 -4.56
C ASP A 183 -7.29 0.06 -3.54
N ILE A 184 -8.18 -0.59 -2.79
CA ILE A 184 -8.99 0.04 -1.76
C ILE A 184 -8.40 -0.33 -0.41
N GLY A 185 -7.61 0.61 0.14
CA GLY A 185 -6.97 0.46 1.43
C GLY A 185 -7.85 0.90 2.61
N GLY A 186 -7.26 0.91 3.80
CA GLY A 186 -7.93 1.41 5.01
C GLY A 186 -8.05 2.94 5.03
N GLY A 187 -7.02 3.66 4.60
CA GLY A 187 -6.95 5.13 4.67
C GLY A 187 -7.04 5.82 3.31
N SER A 188 -6.62 5.15 2.24
CA SER A 188 -6.60 5.68 0.87
C SER A 188 -7.12 4.67 -0.14
N THR A 189 -7.34 5.14 -1.37
CA THR A 189 -7.64 4.32 -2.55
C THR A 189 -6.74 4.77 -3.68
N GLU A 190 -6.02 3.84 -4.27
CA GLU A 190 -5.13 4.06 -5.39
C GLU A 190 -5.80 3.58 -6.68
N ILE A 191 -5.69 4.41 -7.74
CA ILE A 191 -6.14 4.07 -9.10
C ILE A 191 -4.95 4.20 -10.02
N VAL A 192 -4.65 3.13 -10.73
CA VAL A 192 -3.53 3.06 -11.66
C VAL A 192 -4.00 2.56 -13.01
N LEU A 193 -3.63 3.26 -14.06
CA LEU A 193 -3.84 2.82 -15.43
C LEU A 193 -2.49 2.52 -16.07
N GLY A 194 -2.43 1.48 -16.88
CA GLY A 194 -1.21 1.10 -17.57
C GLY A 194 -1.45 0.04 -18.64
N SER A 195 -0.41 -0.16 -19.45
CA SER A 195 -0.42 -1.16 -20.53
C SER A 195 0.93 -1.88 -20.67
N GLY A 196 1.95 -1.44 -19.93
CA GLY A 196 3.34 -1.92 -20.03
C GLY A 196 4.02 -2.11 -18.69
N GLY A 197 5.33 -2.03 -18.68
CA GLY A 197 6.18 -2.20 -17.49
C GLY A 197 6.14 -1.03 -16.51
N THR A 198 5.58 0.12 -16.92
CA THR A 198 5.39 1.31 -16.08
C THR A 198 3.95 1.79 -16.17
N PRO A 199 3.40 2.41 -15.11
CA PRO A 199 2.05 2.96 -15.17
C PRO A 199 1.99 4.21 -16.07
N ASP A 200 0.89 4.35 -16.82
CA ASP A 200 0.58 5.52 -17.65
C ASP A 200 -0.06 6.65 -16.81
N PHE A 201 -0.81 6.27 -15.77
CA PHE A 201 -1.48 7.18 -14.85
C PHE A 201 -1.51 6.58 -13.45
N VAL A 202 -1.28 7.41 -12.44
CA VAL A 202 -1.41 7.07 -11.02
C VAL A 202 -2.19 8.14 -10.27
N SER A 203 -3.05 7.72 -9.37
CA SER A 203 -3.79 8.59 -8.46
C SER A 203 -3.92 7.92 -7.11
N SER A 204 -3.86 8.71 -6.06
CA SER A 204 -4.17 8.29 -4.69
C SER A 204 -5.14 9.29 -4.07
N SER A 205 -6.23 8.79 -3.56
CA SER A 205 -7.27 9.60 -2.91
C SER A 205 -7.40 9.21 -1.44
N LYS A 206 -7.76 10.18 -0.59
CA LYS A 206 -7.98 9.95 0.85
C LYS A 206 -9.36 9.32 1.12
N VAL A 207 -9.66 8.25 0.40
CA VAL A 207 -10.89 7.47 0.48
C VAL A 207 -10.51 6.04 0.80
N GLY A 208 -10.76 5.59 2.03
CA GLY A 208 -10.40 4.24 2.47
C GLY A 208 -11.43 3.69 3.43
N ALA A 209 -11.53 2.36 3.53
CA ALA A 209 -12.58 1.68 4.29
C ALA A 209 -12.60 2.09 5.77
N VAL A 210 -11.45 2.10 6.45
CA VAL A 210 -11.35 2.50 7.87
C VAL A 210 -11.73 3.97 8.05
N ARG A 211 -11.23 4.83 7.18
CA ARG A 211 -11.52 6.28 7.21
C ARG A 211 -13.01 6.57 7.05
N LEU A 212 -13.65 5.96 6.05
CA LEU A 212 -15.07 6.17 5.80
C LEU A 212 -15.94 5.59 6.91
N THR A 213 -15.59 4.42 7.42
CA THR A 213 -16.28 3.83 8.57
C THR A 213 -16.20 4.74 9.78
N ALA A 214 -15.03 5.21 10.16
CA ALA A 214 -14.86 6.10 11.31
C ALA A 214 -15.64 7.43 11.16
N ARG A 215 -15.78 7.92 9.92
CA ARG A 215 -16.44 9.22 9.67
C ARG A 215 -17.96 9.13 9.57
N PHE A 216 -18.50 8.04 9.02
CA PHE A 216 -19.91 7.97 8.60
C PHE A 216 -20.70 6.86 9.26
N VAL A 217 -20.07 5.92 9.96
CA VAL A 217 -20.73 4.73 10.54
C VAL A 217 -20.68 4.82 12.04
N THR A 218 -21.87 4.92 12.65
CA THR A 218 -22.03 4.96 14.11
C THR A 218 -22.84 3.78 14.64
N THR A 219 -23.46 2.98 13.74
CA THR A 219 -24.28 1.83 14.08
C THR A 219 -23.79 0.55 13.38
N ASP A 220 -23.98 -0.60 14.05
CA ASP A 220 -23.74 -1.92 13.46
C ASP A 220 -24.97 -2.81 13.73
N PRO A 221 -25.68 -3.27 12.69
CA PRO A 221 -25.43 -3.02 11.27
C PRO A 221 -25.69 -1.57 10.84
N LEU A 222 -25.11 -1.19 9.70
CA LEU A 222 -25.23 0.11 9.06
C LEU A 222 -26.71 0.49 8.87
N ASN A 223 -27.12 1.65 9.32
CA ASN A 223 -28.47 2.13 9.07
C ASN A 223 -28.63 2.78 7.68
N LYS A 224 -29.87 2.96 7.23
CA LYS A 224 -30.17 3.48 5.90
C LYS A 224 -29.56 4.86 5.63
N LYS A 225 -29.53 5.74 6.62
CA LYS A 225 -28.98 7.10 6.50
C LYS A 225 -27.46 7.08 6.32
N GLU A 226 -26.78 6.26 7.10
CA GLU A 226 -25.34 6.04 6.98
C GLU A 226 -24.96 5.45 5.62
N PHE A 227 -25.75 4.48 5.14
CA PHE A 227 -25.57 3.91 3.82
C PHE A 227 -25.68 4.95 2.70
N GLU A 228 -26.69 5.83 2.74
CA GLU A 228 -26.85 6.91 1.76
C GLU A 228 -25.70 7.92 1.82
N TYR A 229 -25.18 8.24 3.00
CA TYR A 229 -23.99 9.09 3.13
C TYR A 229 -22.71 8.46 2.53
N LEU A 230 -22.52 7.15 2.73
CA LEU A 230 -21.37 6.45 2.15
C LEU A 230 -21.46 6.34 0.62
N ARG A 231 -22.67 6.39 0.08
CA ARG A 231 -22.93 6.24 -1.35
C ARG A 231 -22.80 7.57 -2.13
N ALA A 232 -23.02 8.71 -1.46
CA ALA A 232 -22.97 10.04 -2.05
C ALA A 232 -21.53 10.52 -2.29
#